data_cbf2048e39a838b4e8aba32b52d044c8
#
_entry.id   cbf2048e39a838b4e8aba32b52d044c8
#
_cell.length_a   1.000
_cell.length_b   1.000
_cell.length_c   1.000
_cell.angle_alpha   90.00
_cell.angle_beta   90.00
_cell.angle_gamma   90.00
#
_symmetry.space_group_name_H-M   'P 1'
#
loop_
_entity.id
_entity.type
_entity.pdbx_description
1 polymer ?
#
loop_
_entity_poly.entity_id
_entity_poly.type
_entity_poly.pdbx_seq_one_letter_code
_entity_poly.pdbx_strand_id
1 'polypeptide(L)'
;QMDGAILVVSGADGPMPQTKEHLLLAKQVGVPDIVVFLNKEDQVDDPELLELVELEVRETLDTYEFPGDDIPIIPGSALLALEALVANPDIKKGENPWVDKIITLMENVDSYIPTPVRDTDKTFLMAIEDVFSITGRGTVATGRVERGVLKTGATIEIIGLKDTTTTTVTGLEMFQKTLDETVAGDNVGVLLRGVPKENILRGMVLAAPGTILPHTKFEAQVYVLNKEEGGRHTPFLPGYRPQFYVRTTDVTGKIESFTSDDGVETKMILPGDRVKMIV
;
A
#
# COMPACT_ATOMS: atom_id res chain seq x y z
N GLN A 1 -1.79 0.80 -0.32
CA GLN A 1 -2.80 0.06 -1.13
C GLN A 1 -2.20 -1.25 -1.65
N MET A 2 -1.99 -2.21 -0.74
CA MET A 2 -1.40 -3.50 -1.06
C MET A 2 -2.44 -4.60 -0.83
N ASP A 3 -2.51 -5.57 -1.76
CA ASP A 3 -3.41 -6.70 -1.68
C ASP A 3 -2.72 -7.93 -1.05
N GLY A 4 -1.41 -7.88 -0.93
CA GLY A 4 -0.53 -8.82 -0.28
C GLY A 4 0.90 -8.29 -0.32
N ALA A 5 1.83 -8.95 0.35
CA ALA A 5 3.22 -8.56 0.38
C ALA A 5 4.17 -9.75 0.28
N ILE A 6 5.35 -9.53 -0.30
CA ILE A 6 6.49 -10.41 -0.18
C ILE A 6 7.45 -9.77 0.82
N LEU A 7 7.64 -10.39 1.98
CA LEU A 7 8.62 -9.98 2.96
C LEU A 7 9.96 -10.64 2.64
N VAL A 8 10.97 -9.83 2.38
CA VAL A 8 12.33 -10.33 2.11
C VAL A 8 13.19 -10.19 3.36
N VAL A 9 13.69 -11.33 3.87
CA VAL A 9 14.57 -11.39 5.04
C VAL A 9 15.87 -12.04 4.64
N SER A 10 17.00 -11.61 5.20
CA SER A 10 18.29 -12.26 4.98
C SER A 10 18.38 -13.56 5.80
N GLY A 11 18.66 -14.68 5.16
CA GLY A 11 18.91 -15.95 5.83
C GLY A 11 20.21 -15.97 6.65
N ALA A 12 21.14 -15.06 6.34
CA ALA A 12 22.40 -14.95 7.08
C ALA A 12 22.28 -14.06 8.34
N ASP A 13 21.38 -13.03 8.30
CA ASP A 13 21.30 -12.02 9.35
C ASP A 13 20.02 -12.16 10.21
N GLY A 14 19.00 -12.87 9.73
CA GLY A 14 17.69 -13.00 10.36
C GLY A 14 16.84 -11.71 10.30
N PRO A 15 15.73 -11.66 11.06
CA PRO A 15 14.85 -10.49 11.09
C PRO A 15 15.50 -9.33 11.84
N MET A 16 15.78 -8.26 11.10
CA MET A 16 16.39 -7.03 11.59
C MET A 16 15.31 -6.04 12.14
N PRO A 17 15.71 -4.98 12.88
CA PRO A 17 14.75 -3.97 13.36
C PRO A 17 13.85 -3.41 12.28
N GLN A 18 14.37 -3.18 11.06
CA GLN A 18 13.58 -2.72 9.91
C GLN A 18 12.52 -3.75 9.48
N THR A 19 12.80 -5.04 9.60
CA THR A 19 11.82 -6.09 9.32
C THR A 19 10.59 -5.95 10.24
N LYS A 20 10.84 -5.69 11.52
CA LYS A 20 9.79 -5.45 12.53
C LYS A 20 8.98 -4.19 12.22
N GLU A 21 9.65 -3.11 11.81
CA GLU A 21 8.97 -1.87 11.39
C GLU A 21 8.09 -2.10 10.16
N HIS A 22 8.58 -2.86 9.17
CA HIS A 22 7.81 -3.19 7.97
C HIS A 22 6.57 -4.04 8.29
N LEU A 23 6.68 -5.01 9.20
CA LEU A 23 5.54 -5.83 9.63
C LEU A 23 4.51 -4.99 10.38
N LEU A 24 4.95 -4.11 11.28
CA LEU A 24 4.06 -3.18 11.98
C LEU A 24 3.30 -2.29 10.98
N LEU A 25 4.00 -1.72 10.00
CA LEU A 25 3.39 -0.90 8.97
C LEU A 25 2.43 -1.71 8.08
N ALA A 26 2.82 -2.91 7.67
CA ALA A 26 1.96 -3.80 6.88
C ALA A 26 0.64 -4.09 7.61
N LYS A 27 0.72 -4.37 8.92
CA LYS A 27 -0.46 -4.57 9.76
C LYS A 27 -1.33 -3.32 9.85
N GLN A 28 -0.72 -2.15 10.08
CA GLN A 28 -1.45 -0.87 10.20
C GLN A 28 -2.16 -0.46 8.90
N VAL A 29 -1.55 -0.71 7.74
CA VAL A 29 -2.19 -0.40 6.45
C VAL A 29 -3.14 -1.51 5.97
N GLY A 30 -3.27 -2.60 6.74
CA GLY A 30 -4.24 -3.66 6.47
C GLY A 30 -3.82 -4.59 5.33
N VAL A 31 -2.53 -4.91 5.20
CA VAL A 31 -2.07 -5.98 4.29
C VAL A 31 -2.62 -7.31 4.79
N PRO A 32 -3.47 -8.02 4.02
CA PRO A 32 -4.13 -9.21 4.51
C PRO A 32 -3.19 -10.40 4.64
N ASP A 33 -2.32 -10.62 3.66
CA ASP A 33 -1.48 -11.81 3.57
C ASP A 33 -0.06 -11.48 3.16
N ILE A 34 0.90 -12.25 3.68
CA ILE A 34 2.33 -12.10 3.44
C ILE A 34 2.90 -13.46 3.02
N VAL A 35 3.83 -13.45 2.06
CA VAL A 35 4.71 -14.57 1.73
C VAL A 35 6.14 -14.13 2.03
N VAL A 36 6.96 -15.02 2.60
CA VAL A 36 8.34 -14.67 2.96
C VAL A 36 9.32 -15.27 1.97
N PHE A 37 10.28 -14.47 1.53
CA PHE A 37 11.46 -14.94 0.81
C PHE A 37 12.70 -14.78 1.70
N LEU A 38 13.26 -15.93 2.14
CA LEU A 38 14.46 -15.98 2.95
C LEU A 38 15.68 -15.95 2.04
N ASN A 39 16.14 -14.73 1.72
CA ASN A 39 17.16 -14.46 0.74
C ASN A 39 18.59 -14.70 1.27
N LYS A 40 19.57 -14.83 0.39
CA LYS A 40 20.98 -15.07 0.69
C LYS A 40 21.25 -16.46 1.29
N GLU A 41 20.44 -17.46 0.94
CA GLU A 41 20.67 -18.86 1.31
C GLU A 41 22.09 -19.31 0.92
N ASP A 42 22.64 -18.79 -0.19
CA ASP A 42 23.99 -19.04 -0.68
C ASP A 42 25.12 -18.60 0.27
N GLN A 43 24.82 -17.77 1.27
CA GLN A 43 25.77 -17.29 2.29
C GLN A 43 25.68 -18.07 3.60
N VAL A 44 24.80 -19.06 3.70
CA VAL A 44 24.58 -19.86 4.90
C VAL A 44 25.09 -21.28 4.65
N ASP A 45 26.23 -21.60 5.24
CA ASP A 45 26.87 -22.92 5.07
C ASP A 45 26.18 -24.02 5.90
N ASP A 46 25.52 -23.65 6.97
CA ASP A 46 24.87 -24.56 7.92
C ASP A 46 23.34 -24.56 7.75
N PRO A 47 22.73 -25.68 7.30
CA PRO A 47 21.29 -25.79 7.17
C PRO A 47 20.53 -25.59 8.49
N GLU A 48 21.13 -25.98 9.63
CA GLU A 48 20.48 -25.80 10.95
C GLU A 48 20.35 -24.31 11.29
N LEU A 49 21.29 -23.48 10.86
CA LEU A 49 21.22 -22.04 11.05
C LEU A 49 20.07 -21.44 10.24
N LEU A 50 19.84 -21.92 9.02
CA LEU A 50 18.74 -21.45 8.18
C LEU A 50 17.37 -21.81 8.79
N GLU A 51 17.24 -23.01 9.38
CA GLU A 51 16.04 -23.44 10.10
C GLU A 51 15.79 -22.58 11.34
N LEU A 52 16.84 -22.22 12.09
CA LEU A 52 16.73 -21.32 13.24
C LEU A 52 16.25 -19.92 12.84
N VAL A 53 16.77 -19.37 11.75
CA VAL A 53 16.35 -18.08 11.22
C VAL A 53 14.90 -18.16 10.73
N GLU A 54 14.47 -19.25 10.12
CA GLU A 54 13.06 -19.44 9.74
C GLU A 54 12.14 -19.42 10.96
N LEU A 55 12.52 -20.11 12.04
CA LEU A 55 11.74 -20.08 13.30
C LEU A 55 11.65 -18.66 13.89
N GLU A 56 12.76 -17.92 13.90
CA GLU A 56 12.77 -16.52 14.38
C GLU A 56 11.85 -15.61 13.53
N VAL A 57 11.82 -15.84 12.21
CA VAL A 57 10.90 -15.13 11.32
C VAL A 57 9.45 -15.46 11.64
N ARG A 58 9.10 -16.74 11.89
CA ARG A 58 7.75 -17.18 12.27
C ARG A 58 7.31 -16.55 13.59
N GLU A 59 8.15 -16.58 14.63
CA GLU A 59 7.88 -15.93 15.93
C GLU A 59 7.71 -14.41 15.76
N THR A 60 8.51 -13.79 14.88
CA THR A 60 8.35 -12.36 14.59
C THR A 60 7.02 -12.07 13.92
N LEU A 61 6.60 -12.87 12.95
CA LEU A 61 5.30 -12.74 12.27
C LEU A 61 4.14 -12.86 13.26
N ASP A 62 4.17 -13.85 14.15
CA ASP A 62 3.14 -14.05 15.18
C ASP A 62 3.07 -12.87 16.16
N THR A 63 4.21 -12.28 16.52
CA THR A 63 4.27 -11.08 17.37
C THR A 63 3.50 -9.91 16.78
N TYR A 64 3.48 -9.79 15.44
CA TYR A 64 2.73 -8.76 14.70
C TYR A 64 1.36 -9.23 14.20
N GLU A 65 0.84 -10.33 14.78
CA GLU A 65 -0.49 -10.89 14.47
C GLU A 65 -0.65 -11.33 13.00
N PHE A 66 0.40 -11.81 12.38
CA PHE A 66 0.35 -12.58 11.14
C PHE A 66 0.46 -14.07 11.50
N PRO A 67 -0.22 -14.98 10.78
CA PRO A 67 -0.21 -16.42 11.10
C PRO A 67 1.13 -17.07 10.72
N GLY A 68 2.16 -16.87 11.55
CA GLY A 68 3.54 -17.26 11.27
C GLY A 68 3.72 -18.73 10.92
N ASP A 69 2.94 -19.63 11.54
CA ASP A 69 3.01 -21.07 11.26
C ASP A 69 2.50 -21.45 9.86
N ASP A 70 1.49 -20.71 9.35
CA ASP A 70 0.83 -21.00 8.08
C ASP A 70 1.48 -20.28 6.89
N ILE A 71 2.27 -19.25 7.14
CA ILE A 71 2.88 -18.42 6.09
C ILE A 71 3.96 -19.20 5.34
N PRO A 72 3.88 -19.23 3.98
CA PRO A 72 4.94 -19.82 3.18
C PRO A 72 6.25 -19.04 3.31
N ILE A 73 7.32 -19.75 3.71
CA ILE A 73 8.68 -19.22 3.75
C ILE A 73 9.52 -19.97 2.73
N ILE A 74 10.06 -19.26 1.76
CA ILE A 74 10.83 -19.84 0.65
C ILE A 74 12.28 -19.38 0.79
N PRO A 75 13.22 -20.28 1.14
CA PRO A 75 14.64 -19.97 1.12
C PRO A 75 15.16 -19.92 -0.32
N GLY A 76 16.13 -19.03 -0.58
CA GLY A 76 16.74 -18.92 -1.90
C GLY A 76 17.81 -17.83 -2.00
N SER A 77 18.40 -17.70 -3.17
CA SER A 77 19.33 -16.62 -3.53
C SER A 77 18.83 -15.88 -4.77
N ALA A 78 18.36 -14.66 -4.55
CA ALA A 78 17.92 -13.80 -5.65
C ALA A 78 19.08 -13.42 -6.59
N LEU A 79 20.30 -13.30 -6.05
CA LEU A 79 21.51 -13.00 -6.84
C LEU A 79 21.81 -14.14 -7.82
N LEU A 80 21.94 -15.37 -7.32
CA LEU A 80 22.28 -16.53 -8.15
C LEU A 80 21.17 -16.86 -9.17
N ALA A 81 19.90 -16.63 -8.80
CA ALA A 81 18.79 -16.75 -9.74
C ALA A 81 18.87 -15.69 -10.85
N LEU A 82 19.20 -14.44 -10.51
CA LEU A 82 19.38 -13.37 -11.48
C LEU A 82 20.54 -13.62 -12.43
N GLU A 83 21.70 -14.03 -11.90
CA GLU A 83 22.88 -14.38 -12.71
C GLU A 83 22.59 -15.52 -13.69
N ALA A 84 21.87 -16.54 -13.25
CA ALA A 84 21.46 -17.64 -14.11
C ALA A 84 20.53 -17.17 -15.24
N LEU A 85 19.55 -16.33 -14.95
CA LEU A 85 18.60 -15.77 -15.94
C LEU A 85 19.26 -14.77 -16.89
N VAL A 86 20.25 -14.01 -16.43
CA VAL A 86 21.04 -13.12 -17.31
C VAL A 86 21.89 -13.96 -18.28
N ALA A 87 22.46 -15.08 -17.81
CA ALA A 87 23.23 -15.99 -18.66
C ALA A 87 22.34 -16.75 -19.66
N ASN A 88 21.16 -17.15 -19.25
CA ASN A 88 20.17 -17.84 -20.09
C ASN A 88 18.74 -17.41 -19.68
N PRO A 89 18.10 -16.48 -20.43
CA PRO A 89 16.73 -16.00 -20.12
C PRO A 89 15.64 -17.08 -20.29
N ASP A 90 15.91 -18.18 -21.00
CA ASP A 90 14.94 -19.21 -21.34
C ASP A 90 14.94 -20.40 -20.34
N ILE A 91 15.58 -20.26 -19.17
CA ILE A 91 15.62 -21.31 -18.14
C ILE A 91 14.19 -21.67 -17.71
N LYS A 92 13.90 -22.98 -17.79
CA LYS A 92 12.63 -23.56 -17.36
C LYS A 92 12.73 -24.13 -15.95
N LYS A 93 11.57 -24.35 -15.33
CA LYS A 93 11.48 -25.03 -14.04
C LYS A 93 12.13 -26.41 -14.11
N GLY A 94 12.99 -26.70 -13.13
CA GLY A 94 13.81 -27.94 -13.04
C GLY A 94 15.19 -27.84 -13.67
N GLU A 95 15.56 -26.75 -14.35
CA GLU A 95 16.85 -26.59 -15.00
C GLU A 95 17.90 -25.86 -14.13
N ASN A 96 17.43 -25.07 -13.15
CA ASN A 96 18.31 -24.35 -12.23
C ASN A 96 17.67 -24.23 -10.84
N PRO A 97 18.32 -24.71 -9.77
CA PRO A 97 17.73 -24.74 -8.43
C PRO A 97 17.40 -23.35 -7.86
N TRP A 98 18.17 -22.32 -8.20
CA TRP A 98 17.94 -20.96 -7.72
C TRP A 98 16.76 -20.29 -8.43
N VAL A 99 16.63 -20.51 -9.73
CA VAL A 99 15.47 -20.04 -10.50
C VAL A 99 14.21 -20.75 -10.04
N ASP A 100 14.29 -22.05 -9.72
CA ASP A 100 13.16 -22.83 -9.21
C ASP A 100 12.63 -22.28 -7.87
N LYS A 101 13.50 -21.74 -7.00
CA LYS A 101 13.09 -21.06 -5.76
C LYS A 101 12.26 -19.80 -6.05
N ILE A 102 12.64 -19.02 -7.06
CA ILE A 102 11.87 -17.84 -7.48
C ILE A 102 10.51 -18.26 -8.09
N ILE A 103 10.51 -19.32 -8.89
CA ILE A 103 9.24 -19.87 -9.44
C ILE A 103 8.34 -20.34 -8.29
N THR A 104 8.91 -21.06 -7.30
CA THR A 104 8.17 -21.51 -6.11
C THR A 104 7.63 -20.33 -5.30
N LEU A 105 8.40 -19.25 -5.15
CA LEU A 105 7.90 -18.02 -4.51
C LEU A 105 6.66 -17.48 -5.23
N MET A 106 6.72 -17.40 -6.57
CA MET A 106 5.59 -16.90 -7.36
C MET A 106 4.37 -17.84 -7.30
N GLU A 107 4.59 -19.16 -7.33
CA GLU A 107 3.52 -20.15 -7.14
C GLU A 107 2.85 -20.01 -5.76
N ASN A 108 3.62 -19.70 -4.70
CA ASN A 108 3.07 -19.43 -3.38
C ASN A 108 2.35 -18.08 -3.31
N VAL A 109 2.84 -17.05 -3.98
CA VAL A 109 2.10 -15.78 -4.11
C VAL A 109 0.74 -16.01 -4.75
N ASP A 110 0.68 -16.77 -5.85
CA ASP A 110 -0.57 -17.03 -6.58
C ASP A 110 -1.55 -17.92 -5.80
N SER A 111 -1.05 -18.83 -4.97
CA SER A 111 -1.89 -19.78 -4.24
C SER A 111 -2.26 -19.33 -2.84
N TYR A 112 -1.38 -18.63 -2.14
CA TYR A 112 -1.56 -18.22 -0.75
C TYR A 112 -2.25 -16.86 -0.61
N ILE A 113 -1.89 -15.88 -1.46
CA ILE A 113 -2.52 -14.56 -1.44
C ILE A 113 -3.83 -14.61 -2.24
N PRO A 114 -5.00 -14.44 -1.60
CA PRO A 114 -6.27 -14.54 -2.30
C PRO A 114 -6.45 -13.41 -3.32
N THR A 115 -7.05 -13.71 -4.45
CA THR A 115 -7.42 -12.68 -5.43
C THR A 115 -8.43 -11.72 -4.78
N PRO A 116 -8.11 -10.44 -4.65
CA PRO A 116 -8.97 -9.50 -3.95
C PRO A 116 -10.26 -9.23 -4.73
N VAL A 117 -11.37 -9.13 -4.00
CA VAL A 117 -12.66 -8.70 -4.56
C VAL A 117 -12.58 -7.22 -4.89
N ARG A 118 -12.86 -6.87 -6.14
CA ARG A 118 -12.81 -5.49 -6.63
C ARG A 118 -14.21 -4.87 -6.71
N ASP A 119 -14.34 -3.66 -6.19
CA ASP A 119 -15.58 -2.87 -6.20
C ASP A 119 -15.83 -2.22 -7.57
N THR A 120 -16.03 -3.04 -8.62
CA THR A 120 -16.24 -2.55 -9.99
C THR A 120 -17.62 -1.94 -10.23
N ASP A 121 -18.62 -2.34 -9.44
CA ASP A 121 -20.00 -1.86 -9.56
C ASP A 121 -20.24 -0.49 -8.92
N LYS A 122 -19.29 0.01 -8.13
CA LYS A 122 -19.35 1.34 -7.52
C LYS A 122 -18.96 2.43 -8.50
N THR A 123 -19.31 3.67 -8.17
CA THR A 123 -18.90 4.86 -8.95
C THR A 123 -17.37 4.99 -8.93
N PHE A 124 -16.78 5.35 -10.07
CA PHE A 124 -15.35 5.51 -10.24
C PHE A 124 -14.73 6.46 -9.22
N LEU A 125 -13.61 6.04 -8.65
CA LEU A 125 -12.74 6.85 -7.79
C LEU A 125 -11.29 6.39 -7.95
N MET A 126 -10.37 7.34 -8.12
CA MET A 126 -8.94 7.13 -8.15
C MET A 126 -8.22 8.22 -7.36
N ALA A 127 -7.37 7.86 -6.42
CA ALA A 127 -6.49 8.81 -5.74
C ALA A 127 -5.26 9.12 -6.62
N ILE A 128 -4.90 10.39 -6.73
CA ILE A 128 -3.76 10.84 -7.52
C ILE A 128 -2.48 10.68 -6.72
N GLU A 129 -1.53 9.90 -7.25
CA GLU A 129 -0.22 9.66 -6.66
C GLU A 129 0.85 10.58 -7.26
N ASP A 130 0.83 10.74 -8.59
CA ASP A 130 1.76 11.63 -9.28
C ASP A 130 1.12 12.26 -10.53
N VAL A 131 1.75 13.33 -11.01
CA VAL A 131 1.26 14.09 -12.17
C VAL A 131 2.41 14.42 -13.12
N PHE A 132 2.26 14.05 -14.37
CA PHE A 132 3.24 14.28 -15.43
C PHE A 132 2.66 15.14 -16.52
N SER A 133 3.52 15.88 -17.22
CA SER A 133 3.17 16.55 -18.46
C SER A 133 3.90 15.87 -19.62
N ILE A 134 3.13 15.41 -20.61
CA ILE A 134 3.70 14.81 -21.84
C ILE A 134 3.56 15.81 -22.97
N THR A 135 4.68 16.23 -23.53
CA THR A 135 4.73 17.20 -24.64
C THR A 135 3.86 16.72 -25.81
N GLY A 136 2.92 17.56 -26.25
CA GLY A 136 2.01 17.24 -27.34
C GLY A 136 0.83 16.32 -27.01
N ARG A 137 0.77 15.71 -25.81
CA ARG A 137 -0.33 14.82 -25.37
C ARG A 137 -1.17 15.41 -24.24
N GLY A 138 -0.56 16.18 -23.32
CA GLY A 138 -1.26 16.81 -22.20
C GLY A 138 -0.78 16.35 -20.83
N THR A 139 -1.61 16.52 -19.83
CA THR A 139 -1.34 16.15 -18.43
C THR A 139 -1.82 14.75 -18.16
N VAL A 140 -0.98 13.95 -17.51
CA VAL A 140 -1.28 12.59 -17.05
C VAL A 140 -1.28 12.57 -15.52
N ALA A 141 -2.38 12.14 -14.92
CA ALA A 141 -2.47 11.82 -13.51
C ALA A 141 -2.33 10.31 -13.33
N THR A 142 -1.42 9.86 -12.46
CA THR A 142 -1.24 8.44 -12.15
C THR A 142 -1.76 8.11 -10.78
N GLY A 143 -2.21 6.88 -10.60
CA GLY A 143 -2.68 6.36 -9.33
C GLY A 143 -3.36 5.01 -9.48
N ARG A 144 -3.79 4.46 -8.34
CA ARG A 144 -4.58 3.25 -8.31
C ARG A 144 -6.07 3.58 -8.33
N VAL A 145 -6.82 2.88 -9.16
CA VAL A 145 -8.27 2.93 -9.16
C VAL A 145 -8.77 2.24 -7.88
N GLU A 146 -9.41 2.99 -6.99
CA GLU A 146 -9.93 2.45 -5.72
C GLU A 146 -11.21 1.65 -5.93
N ARG A 147 -12.09 2.14 -6.81
CA ARG A 147 -13.38 1.54 -7.11
C ARG A 147 -13.92 1.98 -8.45
N GLY A 148 -14.85 1.19 -8.99
CA GLY A 148 -15.55 1.49 -10.24
C GLY A 148 -14.72 1.18 -11.48
N VAL A 149 -15.24 1.66 -12.61
CA VAL A 149 -14.66 1.51 -13.94
C VAL A 149 -14.54 2.90 -14.58
N LEU A 150 -13.44 3.16 -15.27
CA LEU A 150 -13.24 4.37 -16.06
C LEU A 150 -12.94 4.00 -17.51
N LYS A 151 -13.65 4.64 -18.44
CA LYS A 151 -13.46 4.47 -19.89
C LYS A 151 -12.83 5.69 -20.53
N THR A 152 -12.07 5.48 -21.58
CA THR A 152 -11.61 6.57 -22.46
C THR A 152 -12.82 7.33 -23.01
N GLY A 153 -12.75 8.66 -23.03
CA GLY A 153 -13.86 9.55 -23.41
C GLY A 153 -14.79 9.94 -22.26
N ALA A 154 -14.69 9.32 -21.09
CA ALA A 154 -15.52 9.67 -19.94
C ALA A 154 -15.23 11.07 -19.42
N THR A 155 -16.27 11.73 -18.90
CA THR A 155 -16.15 12.98 -18.15
C THR A 155 -15.92 12.65 -16.68
N ILE A 156 -14.95 13.32 -16.06
CA ILE A 156 -14.59 13.17 -14.66
C ILE A 156 -14.36 14.51 -13.99
N GLU A 157 -14.40 14.52 -12.67
CA GLU A 157 -14.03 15.66 -11.83
C GLU A 157 -12.70 15.40 -11.11
N ILE A 158 -11.89 16.46 -11.00
CA ILE A 158 -10.67 16.53 -10.20
C ILE A 158 -11.04 17.29 -8.93
N ILE A 159 -10.97 16.62 -7.78
CA ILE A 159 -11.52 17.12 -6.51
C ILE A 159 -10.46 17.09 -5.42
N GLY A 160 -10.44 18.07 -4.53
CA GLY A 160 -9.60 18.07 -3.33
C GLY A 160 -9.02 19.42 -2.97
N LEU A 161 -7.70 19.57 -3.00
CA LEU A 161 -6.95 20.70 -2.46
C LEU A 161 -7.13 22.03 -3.21
N LYS A 162 -7.76 22.00 -4.38
CA LYS A 162 -8.11 23.17 -5.22
C LYS A 162 -9.57 23.11 -5.63
N ASP A 163 -10.02 24.15 -6.32
CA ASP A 163 -11.36 24.19 -6.88
C ASP A 163 -11.61 22.98 -7.80
N THR A 164 -12.79 22.39 -7.67
CA THR A 164 -13.20 21.25 -8.48
C THR A 164 -13.19 21.61 -9.97
N THR A 165 -12.51 20.80 -10.76
CA THR A 165 -12.38 20.98 -12.20
C THR A 165 -12.93 19.77 -12.94
N THR A 166 -13.81 19.99 -13.90
CA THR A 166 -14.34 18.95 -14.80
C THR A 166 -13.46 18.81 -16.03
N THR A 167 -13.14 17.58 -16.43
CA THR A 167 -12.36 17.31 -17.63
C THR A 167 -12.79 16.00 -18.29
N THR A 168 -12.22 15.73 -19.48
CA THR A 168 -12.45 14.48 -20.22
C THR A 168 -11.19 13.65 -20.26
N VAL A 169 -11.32 12.35 -20.06
CA VAL A 169 -10.26 11.35 -20.22
C VAL A 169 -10.00 11.14 -21.72
N THR A 170 -8.79 11.43 -22.16
CA THR A 170 -8.40 11.27 -23.58
C THR A 170 -7.62 9.99 -23.83
N GLY A 171 -7.16 9.31 -22.79
CA GLY A 171 -6.46 8.04 -22.90
C GLY A 171 -6.18 7.44 -21.52
N LEU A 172 -6.01 6.14 -21.50
CA LEU A 172 -5.63 5.33 -20.36
C LEU A 172 -4.41 4.50 -20.72
N GLU A 173 -3.42 4.43 -19.84
CA GLU A 173 -2.19 3.70 -20.09
C GLU A 173 -1.71 2.98 -18.85
N MET A 174 -1.38 1.69 -18.99
CA MET A 174 -0.81 0.86 -17.93
C MET A 174 0.32 0.02 -18.51
N PHE A 175 1.52 0.05 -17.87
CA PHE A 175 2.72 -0.65 -18.35
C PHE A 175 3.03 -0.40 -19.84
N GLN A 176 2.95 0.84 -20.28
CA GLN A 176 3.18 1.28 -21.68
C GLN A 176 2.18 0.70 -22.69
N LYS A 177 1.04 0.18 -22.22
CA LYS A 177 -0.07 -0.29 -23.07
C LYS A 177 -1.26 0.64 -22.92
N THR A 178 -1.83 1.05 -24.03
CA THR A 178 -3.08 1.82 -24.05
C THR A 178 -4.26 0.90 -23.74
N LEU A 179 -5.17 1.40 -22.91
CA LEU A 179 -6.39 0.69 -22.50
C LEU A 179 -7.63 1.46 -22.97
N ASP A 180 -8.69 0.73 -23.29
CA ASP A 180 -10.02 1.31 -23.54
C ASP A 180 -10.74 1.64 -22.24
N GLU A 181 -10.52 0.81 -21.21
CA GLU A 181 -11.07 0.97 -19.87
C GLU A 181 -10.08 0.51 -18.78
N THR A 182 -10.24 1.02 -17.58
CA THR A 182 -9.54 0.60 -16.38
C THR A 182 -10.53 0.30 -15.26
N VAL A 183 -10.20 -0.65 -14.39
CA VAL A 183 -11.09 -1.14 -13.33
C VAL A 183 -10.46 -0.97 -11.95
N ALA A 184 -11.28 -1.11 -10.91
CA ALA A 184 -10.82 -1.11 -9.53
C ALA A 184 -9.62 -2.06 -9.33
N GLY A 185 -8.55 -1.57 -8.72
CA GLY A 185 -7.29 -2.28 -8.48
C GLY A 185 -6.17 -1.95 -9.46
N ASP A 186 -6.47 -1.42 -10.64
CA ASP A 186 -5.45 -1.08 -11.63
C ASP A 186 -4.64 0.15 -11.22
N ASN A 187 -3.33 0.09 -11.45
CA ASN A 187 -2.45 1.26 -11.43
C ASN A 187 -2.36 1.83 -12.84
N VAL A 188 -2.91 3.02 -13.06
CA VAL A 188 -3.11 3.56 -14.39
C VAL A 188 -2.66 5.02 -14.49
N GLY A 189 -2.16 5.40 -15.66
CA GLY A 189 -1.99 6.78 -16.09
C GLY A 189 -3.23 7.26 -16.86
N VAL A 190 -3.89 8.30 -16.35
CA VAL A 190 -5.09 8.90 -16.94
C VAL A 190 -4.71 10.19 -17.64
N LEU A 191 -4.84 10.23 -18.96
CA LEU A 191 -4.55 11.40 -19.78
C LEU A 191 -5.77 12.35 -19.77
N LEU A 192 -5.54 13.60 -19.36
CA LEU A 192 -6.56 14.59 -19.09
C LEU A 192 -6.55 15.71 -20.12
N ARG A 193 -7.73 16.09 -20.63
CA ARG A 193 -7.87 17.13 -21.63
C ARG A 193 -7.82 18.52 -21.02
N GLY A 194 -6.89 19.36 -21.49
CA GLY A 194 -6.92 20.81 -21.25
C GLY A 194 -6.71 21.25 -19.79
N VAL A 195 -6.22 20.37 -18.93
CA VAL A 195 -5.90 20.69 -17.53
C VAL A 195 -4.39 20.87 -17.40
N PRO A 196 -3.90 22.06 -17.00
CA PRO A 196 -2.49 22.27 -16.70
C PRO A 196 -2.03 21.43 -15.52
N LYS A 197 -0.76 20.93 -15.56
CA LYS A 197 -0.16 20.14 -14.50
C LYS A 197 -0.24 20.84 -13.15
N GLU A 198 -0.06 22.14 -13.12
CA GLU A 198 -0.04 22.99 -11.91
C GLU A 198 -1.38 22.99 -11.17
N ASN A 199 -2.47 22.63 -11.84
CA ASN A 199 -3.80 22.57 -11.25
C ASN A 199 -4.12 21.24 -10.59
N ILE A 200 -3.27 20.25 -10.77
CA ILE A 200 -3.44 18.90 -10.21
C ILE A 200 -2.34 18.65 -9.21
N LEU A 201 -2.70 18.23 -8.00
CA LEU A 201 -1.76 17.92 -6.93
C LEU A 201 -1.94 16.48 -6.48
N ARG A 202 -0.85 15.88 -6.00
CA ARG A 202 -0.90 14.64 -5.25
C ARG A 202 -1.87 14.77 -4.09
N GLY A 203 -2.68 13.74 -3.85
CA GLY A 203 -3.71 13.75 -2.81
C GLY A 203 -5.09 14.22 -3.26
N MET A 204 -5.20 14.88 -4.44
CA MET A 204 -6.49 15.07 -5.09
C MET A 204 -7.02 13.73 -5.62
N VAL A 205 -8.30 13.68 -5.96
CA VAL A 205 -8.94 12.49 -6.51
C VAL A 205 -9.57 12.77 -7.88
N LEU A 206 -9.56 11.75 -8.74
CA LEU A 206 -10.41 11.69 -9.93
C LEU A 206 -11.67 10.92 -9.58
N ALA A 207 -12.83 11.47 -9.86
CA ALA A 207 -14.11 10.84 -9.54
C ALA A 207 -15.14 11.05 -10.66
N ALA A 208 -16.18 10.23 -10.65
CA ALA A 208 -17.36 10.46 -11.48
C ALA A 208 -18.03 11.77 -11.05
N PRO A 209 -18.58 12.59 -11.99
CA PRO A 209 -19.13 13.90 -11.68
C PRO A 209 -20.22 13.84 -10.62
N GLY A 210 -20.14 14.76 -9.63
CA GLY A 210 -21.14 14.92 -8.56
C GLY A 210 -21.17 13.80 -7.51
N THR A 211 -20.19 12.88 -7.50
CA THR A 211 -20.21 11.74 -6.58
C THR A 211 -19.39 11.94 -5.31
N ILE A 212 -18.47 12.91 -5.29
CA ILE A 212 -17.57 13.21 -4.18
C ILE A 212 -17.60 14.72 -3.91
N LEU A 213 -17.59 15.09 -2.64
CA LEU A 213 -17.44 16.48 -2.19
C LEU A 213 -16.18 16.57 -1.30
N PRO A 214 -15.42 17.67 -1.39
CA PRO A 214 -14.33 17.92 -0.46
C PRO A 214 -14.89 18.32 0.91
N HIS A 215 -14.25 17.80 1.98
CA HIS A 215 -14.61 18.11 3.35
C HIS A 215 -13.38 18.65 4.09
N THR A 216 -13.56 19.67 4.91
CA THR A 216 -12.52 20.26 5.75
C THR A 216 -12.63 19.84 7.21
N LYS A 217 -13.70 19.15 7.56
CA LYS A 217 -13.96 18.64 8.90
C LYS A 217 -14.55 17.25 8.83
N PHE A 218 -14.03 16.36 9.66
CA PHE A 218 -14.49 14.96 9.73
C PHE A 218 -14.44 14.42 11.15
N GLU A 219 -15.18 13.36 11.39
CA GLU A 219 -15.12 12.55 12.60
C GLU A 219 -14.36 11.26 12.27
N ALA A 220 -13.44 10.86 13.15
CA ALA A 220 -12.67 9.63 13.01
C ALA A 220 -12.67 8.84 14.31
N GLN A 221 -12.81 7.52 14.20
CA GLN A 221 -12.53 6.60 15.28
C GLN A 221 -11.03 6.26 15.23
N VAL A 222 -10.32 6.48 16.33
CA VAL A 222 -8.86 6.40 16.40
C VAL A 222 -8.44 5.55 17.58
N TYR A 223 -7.48 4.66 17.34
CA TYR A 223 -6.71 4.00 18.37
C TYR A 223 -5.34 4.68 18.49
N VAL A 224 -4.95 5.06 19.68
CA VAL A 224 -3.67 5.75 19.93
C VAL A 224 -2.63 4.73 20.36
N LEU A 225 -1.71 4.41 19.46
CA LEU A 225 -0.63 3.46 19.74
C LEU A 225 0.16 3.85 21.00
N ASN A 226 0.42 2.87 21.86
CA ASN A 226 1.27 3.00 23.03
C ASN A 226 2.76 2.90 22.67
N LYS A 227 3.65 3.11 23.65
CA LYS A 227 5.09 3.09 23.42
C LYS A 227 5.61 1.73 22.93
N GLU A 228 5.05 0.63 23.42
CA GLU A 228 5.46 -0.73 23.07
C GLU A 228 5.07 -1.09 21.64
N GLU A 229 4.01 -0.48 21.14
CA GLU A 229 3.52 -0.56 19.76
C GLU A 229 4.21 0.42 18.79
N GLY A 230 5.30 1.07 19.21
CA GLY A 230 6.00 2.09 18.41
C GLY A 230 5.31 3.46 18.38
N GLY A 231 4.31 3.66 19.25
CA GLY A 231 3.57 4.90 19.37
C GLY A 231 4.20 5.91 20.34
N ARG A 232 3.40 6.90 20.69
CA ARG A 232 3.83 7.95 21.61
C ARG A 232 3.77 7.49 23.08
N HIS A 233 4.51 8.18 23.92
CA HIS A 233 4.57 7.94 25.38
C HIS A 233 3.99 9.11 26.21
N THR A 234 3.50 10.15 25.53
CA THR A 234 2.95 11.35 26.19
C THR A 234 1.50 11.56 25.77
N PRO A 235 0.62 11.99 26.68
CA PRO A 235 -0.75 12.36 26.34
C PRO A 235 -0.79 13.59 25.42
N PHE A 236 -1.94 13.83 24.81
CA PHE A 236 -2.20 15.05 24.05
C PHE A 236 -3.59 15.62 24.32
N LEU A 237 -3.75 16.90 24.02
CA LEU A 237 -4.91 17.71 24.35
C LEU A 237 -5.61 18.19 23.08
N PRO A 238 -6.88 18.67 23.16
CA PRO A 238 -7.51 19.38 22.06
C PRO A 238 -6.64 20.55 21.56
N GLY A 239 -6.65 20.75 20.25
CA GLY A 239 -5.78 21.72 19.60
C GLY A 239 -4.45 21.16 19.11
N TYR A 240 -4.14 19.90 19.42
CA TYR A 240 -2.97 19.21 18.85
C TYR A 240 -3.09 19.15 17.33
N ARG A 241 -1.99 19.33 16.62
CA ARG A 241 -1.94 19.39 15.15
C ARG A 241 -0.95 18.36 14.59
N PRO A 242 -1.36 17.09 14.48
CA PRO A 242 -0.54 16.06 13.82
C PRO A 242 -0.66 16.12 12.32
N GLN A 243 0.20 15.38 11.64
CA GLN A 243 0.03 15.03 10.24
C GLN A 243 -0.97 13.87 10.12
N PHE A 244 -1.95 14.03 9.25
CA PHE A 244 -2.90 13.00 8.87
C PHE A 244 -2.55 12.48 7.48
N TYR A 245 -2.27 11.20 7.38
CA TYR A 245 -2.02 10.53 6.10
C TYR A 245 -3.34 10.00 5.57
N VAL A 246 -3.83 10.60 4.50
CA VAL A 246 -5.11 10.24 3.88
C VAL A 246 -4.86 9.89 2.42
N ARG A 247 -5.12 8.64 2.04
CA ARG A 247 -4.81 8.12 0.69
C ARG A 247 -3.35 8.38 0.30
N THR A 248 -3.12 9.29 -0.64
CA THR A 248 -1.82 9.53 -1.26
C THR A 248 -1.11 10.79 -0.77
N THR A 249 -1.68 11.50 0.21
CA THR A 249 -1.09 12.73 0.76
C THR A 249 -1.14 12.78 2.28
N ASP A 250 -0.37 13.68 2.84
CA ASP A 250 -0.40 14.08 4.23
C ASP A 250 -0.94 15.50 4.36
N VAL A 251 -1.76 15.73 5.36
CA VAL A 251 -2.32 17.05 5.69
C VAL A 251 -2.20 17.30 7.18
N THR A 252 -1.85 18.54 7.55
CA THR A 252 -1.88 18.95 8.95
C THR A 252 -3.32 19.21 9.36
N GLY A 253 -3.85 18.39 10.28
CA GLY A 253 -5.18 18.60 10.85
C GLY A 253 -5.11 19.12 12.28
N LYS A 254 -6.12 19.86 12.71
CA LYS A 254 -6.28 20.28 14.09
C LYS A 254 -7.37 19.43 14.74
N ILE A 255 -7.02 18.74 15.81
CA ILE A 255 -7.99 17.98 16.60
C ILE A 255 -8.79 18.98 17.44
N GLU A 256 -10.10 19.07 17.24
CA GLU A 256 -10.96 19.98 17.95
C GLU A 256 -11.46 19.43 19.29
N SER A 257 -11.93 18.18 19.27
CA SER A 257 -12.48 17.51 20.46
C SER A 257 -12.31 16.01 20.37
N PHE A 258 -12.45 15.35 21.52
CA PHE A 258 -12.44 13.90 21.65
C PHE A 258 -13.65 13.42 22.46
N THR A 259 -14.10 12.24 22.11
CA THR A 259 -15.13 11.51 22.85
C THR A 259 -14.64 10.08 23.08
N SER A 260 -14.73 9.59 24.32
CA SER A 260 -14.42 8.19 24.62
C SER A 260 -15.43 7.25 23.94
N ASP A 261 -15.14 5.96 23.90
CA ASP A 261 -16.07 4.95 23.37
C ASP A 261 -17.42 4.96 24.09
N ASP A 262 -17.45 5.35 25.37
CA ASP A 262 -18.66 5.52 26.18
C ASP A 262 -19.47 6.80 25.89
N GLY A 263 -19.01 7.61 24.91
CA GLY A 263 -19.69 8.85 24.52
C GLY A 263 -19.43 10.05 25.44
N VAL A 264 -18.45 9.96 26.33
CA VAL A 264 -18.08 11.04 27.26
C VAL A 264 -16.98 11.90 26.65
N GLU A 265 -17.20 13.22 26.58
CA GLU A 265 -16.17 14.15 26.15
C GLU A 265 -14.97 14.14 27.10
N THR A 266 -13.78 13.91 26.58
CA THR A 266 -12.54 13.85 27.33
C THR A 266 -11.66 15.06 27.02
N LYS A 267 -10.92 15.52 28.05
CA LYS A 267 -10.01 16.67 27.91
C LYS A 267 -8.58 16.28 27.55
N MET A 268 -8.27 14.98 27.62
CA MET A 268 -6.93 14.46 27.40
C MET A 268 -7.01 13.01 26.92
N ILE A 269 -6.14 12.63 26.01
CA ILE A 269 -6.00 11.27 25.51
C ILE A 269 -4.65 10.70 25.91
N LEU A 270 -4.67 9.45 26.35
CA LEU A 270 -3.49 8.67 26.72
C LEU A 270 -3.11 7.70 25.59
N PRO A 271 -1.83 7.33 25.49
CA PRO A 271 -1.42 6.17 24.68
C PRO A 271 -2.20 4.91 25.09
N GLY A 272 -2.72 4.16 24.12
CA GLY A 272 -3.59 2.99 24.31
C GLY A 272 -5.10 3.28 24.28
N ASP A 273 -5.51 4.55 24.29
CA ASP A 273 -6.93 4.90 24.27
C ASP A 273 -7.56 4.69 22.88
N ARG A 274 -8.83 4.29 22.89
CA ARG A 274 -9.73 4.32 21.72
C ARG A 274 -10.69 5.48 21.88
N VAL A 275 -10.76 6.34 20.86
CA VAL A 275 -11.54 7.58 20.93
C VAL A 275 -12.12 7.94 19.57
N LYS A 276 -13.22 8.68 19.61
CA LYS A 276 -13.70 9.43 18.45
C LYS A 276 -13.13 10.85 18.49
N MET A 277 -12.57 11.28 17.37
CA MET A 277 -12.00 12.62 17.22
C MET A 277 -12.79 13.42 16.19
N ILE A 278 -12.94 14.71 16.46
CA ILE A 278 -13.34 15.69 15.45
C ILE A 278 -12.09 16.46 15.03
N VAL A 279 -11.82 16.41 13.74
CA VAL A 279 -10.63 17.00 13.12
C VAL A 279 -11.04 18.03 12.08
#